data_a091cf1e3f11018391f8d0d144f53e05
#
_entry.id   a091cf1e3f11018391f8d0d144f53e05
#
_cell.length_a   1.000
_cell.length_b   1.000
_cell.length_c   1.000
_cell.angle_alpha   90.00
_cell.angle_beta   90.00
_cell.angle_gamma   90.00
#
_symmetry.space_group_name_H-M   'P 1'
#
loop_
_entity.id
_entity.type
_entity.pdbx_description
1 polymer ?
#
loop_
_entity_poly.entity_id
_entity_poly.type
_entity_poly.pdbx_seq_one_letter_code
_entity_poly.pdbx_strand_id
1 'polypeptide(L)'
;MSAPNTSSSAQPVAPRPGTPAGAPDIRLDALGKWLASLPAAHGLKSDTLRPASSDASFRRYFRLDAASGTRVVMDAPPGKEDCTPFIHVAGLLRDAGLSVPDIIEQDLAQGFLLLSDLGTQNYYARLHESPPDSEIQQLYVGALEALVQMQQSAITGLARYDHANLANELSLFPDWYLDRHHGKPVDDKQRAELDKIFELLIESNLAQPTVLVHRDFHSPNLMVPLPGQTAPGVLDFQDAVAGPITYDLASLVTDARFTWYEPQQIDSAIRYWEMARKAGLPVPADFADFHRDYEWMGLQRNLRILGVFARLNHRDGKAVYLTHMPRVNAYVRQVAGRYGVFKPLLRILDSLEETQQGYSF
;
A
#
# COMPACT_ATOMS: atom_id res chain seq x y z
N MET A 1 -27.67 -9.23 35.64
CA MET A 1 -28.36 -8.69 34.44
C MET A 1 -27.39 -8.84 33.26
N SER A 2 -27.78 -9.69 32.32
CA SER A 2 -26.95 -10.22 31.26
C SER A 2 -26.63 -9.19 30.19
N ALA A 3 -25.36 -9.12 29.77
CA ALA A 3 -24.93 -8.34 28.62
C ALA A 3 -25.34 -9.05 27.31
N PRO A 4 -25.72 -8.33 26.25
CA PRO A 4 -26.03 -8.94 24.97
C PRO A 4 -24.75 -9.25 24.18
N ASN A 5 -24.71 -10.47 23.73
CA ASN A 5 -23.77 -11.08 22.83
C ASN A 5 -23.94 -10.47 21.41
N THR A 6 -23.00 -9.63 20.94
CA THR A 6 -23.00 -9.17 19.55
C THR A 6 -22.10 -10.08 18.72
N SER A 7 -22.70 -11.06 18.09
CA SER A 7 -22.10 -11.87 17.03
C SER A 7 -21.73 -10.96 15.86
N SER A 8 -20.44 -10.84 15.59
CA SER A 8 -19.89 -10.26 14.36
C SER A 8 -20.31 -11.14 13.18
N SER A 9 -21.33 -10.71 12.45
CA SER A 9 -21.72 -11.34 11.19
C SER A 9 -20.71 -10.91 10.11
N ALA A 10 -19.89 -11.86 9.64
CA ALA A 10 -19.09 -11.71 8.45
C ALA A 10 -19.99 -11.30 7.27
N GLN A 11 -19.72 -10.15 6.66
CA GLN A 11 -20.44 -9.73 5.47
C GLN A 11 -20.14 -10.70 4.32
N PRO A 12 -21.14 -11.12 3.53
CA PRO A 12 -20.91 -11.98 2.39
C PRO A 12 -20.06 -11.25 1.35
N VAL A 13 -19.07 -11.96 0.80
CA VAL A 13 -18.25 -11.49 -0.32
C VAL A 13 -19.18 -11.11 -1.47
N ALA A 14 -19.09 -9.87 -1.93
CA ALA A 14 -19.85 -9.41 -3.07
C ALA A 14 -19.51 -10.25 -4.31
N PRO A 15 -20.50 -10.73 -5.09
CA PRO A 15 -20.24 -11.45 -6.32
C PRO A 15 -19.48 -10.57 -7.31
N ARG A 16 -18.61 -11.20 -8.12
CA ARG A 16 -17.87 -10.50 -9.18
C ARG A 16 -18.81 -9.67 -10.05
N PRO A 17 -18.40 -8.48 -10.51
CA PRO A 17 -19.12 -7.77 -11.56
C PRO A 17 -19.25 -8.66 -12.79
N GLY A 18 -20.48 -9.05 -13.18
CA GLY A 18 -20.75 -9.86 -14.35
C GLY A 18 -21.07 -11.34 -14.11
N THR A 19 -21.07 -11.85 -12.86
CA THR A 19 -21.53 -13.22 -12.58
C THR A 19 -23.02 -13.21 -12.23
N PRO A 20 -23.90 -13.98 -12.92
CA PRO A 20 -25.30 -14.08 -12.56
C PRO A 20 -25.44 -14.66 -11.14
N ALA A 21 -26.34 -14.11 -10.32
CA ALA A 21 -26.63 -14.63 -9.01
C ALA A 21 -27.12 -16.09 -9.12
N GLY A 22 -26.39 -17.05 -8.49
CA GLY A 22 -26.72 -18.47 -8.50
C GLY A 22 -25.92 -19.35 -9.48
N ALA A 23 -24.98 -18.81 -10.26
CA ALA A 23 -24.08 -19.64 -11.05
C ALA A 23 -23.05 -20.35 -10.14
N PRO A 24 -22.74 -21.66 -10.36
CA PRO A 24 -21.73 -22.36 -9.59
C PRO A 24 -20.36 -21.71 -9.76
N ASP A 25 -19.63 -21.51 -8.67
CA ASP A 25 -18.25 -21.01 -8.72
C ASP A 25 -17.29 -22.15 -9.04
N ILE A 26 -17.12 -22.40 -10.35
CA ILE A 26 -16.28 -23.48 -10.88
C ILE A 26 -14.85 -23.40 -10.31
N ARG A 27 -14.34 -22.18 -10.04
CA ARG A 27 -13.00 -22.02 -9.49
C ARG A 27 -12.93 -22.41 -8.01
N LEU A 28 -13.98 -22.12 -7.25
CA LEU A 28 -14.06 -22.54 -5.86
C LEU A 28 -14.17 -24.07 -5.75
N ASP A 29 -14.89 -24.72 -6.67
CA ASP A 29 -14.95 -26.18 -6.75
C ASP A 29 -13.58 -26.78 -7.12
N ALA A 30 -12.86 -26.18 -8.07
CA ALA A 30 -11.49 -26.59 -8.44
C ALA A 30 -10.54 -26.41 -7.25
N LEU A 31 -10.63 -25.29 -6.56
CA LEU A 31 -9.84 -25.02 -5.35
C LEU A 31 -10.09 -26.07 -4.26
N GLY A 32 -11.36 -26.43 -4.02
CA GLY A 32 -11.73 -27.48 -3.05
C GLY A 32 -11.13 -28.85 -3.42
N LYS A 33 -11.15 -29.22 -4.70
CA LYS A 33 -10.52 -30.45 -5.19
C LYS A 33 -9.00 -30.43 -5.03
N TRP A 34 -8.37 -29.31 -5.33
CA TRP A 34 -6.91 -29.15 -5.13
C TRP A 34 -6.56 -29.28 -3.66
N LEU A 35 -7.25 -28.60 -2.75
CA LEU A 35 -7.02 -28.70 -1.30
C LEU A 35 -7.19 -30.14 -0.78
N ALA A 36 -8.18 -30.88 -1.30
CA ALA A 36 -8.39 -32.29 -0.94
C ALA A 36 -7.28 -33.23 -1.48
N SER A 37 -6.55 -32.83 -2.53
CA SER A 37 -5.43 -33.58 -3.09
C SER A 37 -4.11 -33.37 -2.39
N LEU A 38 -4.01 -32.34 -1.52
CA LEU A 38 -2.77 -32.01 -0.80
C LEU A 38 -2.45 -33.04 0.28
N PRO A 39 -1.16 -33.18 0.67
CA PRO A 39 -0.77 -34.16 1.69
C PRO A 39 -1.55 -34.01 3.00
N ALA A 40 -2.03 -35.13 3.54
CA ALA A 40 -2.75 -35.15 4.81
C ALA A 40 -1.94 -34.60 5.98
N ALA A 41 -0.62 -34.55 5.86
CA ALA A 41 0.29 -33.98 6.85
C ALA A 41 0.04 -32.49 7.10
N HIS A 42 -0.56 -31.75 6.16
CA HIS A 42 -0.94 -30.34 6.37
C HIS A 42 -2.14 -30.20 7.33
N GLY A 43 -2.89 -31.27 7.57
CA GLY A 43 -4.03 -31.29 8.52
C GLY A 43 -5.10 -30.26 8.17
N LEU A 44 -5.33 -30.00 6.87
CA LEU A 44 -6.29 -29.02 6.40
C LEU A 44 -7.73 -29.50 6.64
N LYS A 45 -8.58 -28.58 7.11
CA LYS A 45 -10.02 -28.79 7.30
C LYS A 45 -10.77 -28.03 6.22
N SER A 46 -10.91 -28.65 5.05
CA SER A 46 -11.48 -27.99 3.85
C SER A 46 -12.92 -27.52 4.02
N ASP A 47 -13.68 -28.11 4.92
CA ASP A 47 -15.02 -27.71 5.31
C ASP A 47 -15.10 -26.38 6.06
N THR A 48 -13.96 -25.87 6.56
CA THR A 48 -13.84 -24.58 7.25
C THR A 48 -13.42 -23.44 6.30
N LEU A 49 -13.36 -23.69 4.98
CA LEU A 49 -12.95 -22.69 3.99
C LEU A 49 -13.90 -21.48 4.01
N ARG A 50 -13.36 -20.30 4.23
CA ARG A 50 -14.12 -19.05 4.32
C ARG A 50 -13.35 -17.90 3.68
N PRO A 51 -14.02 -16.87 3.15
CA PRO A 51 -13.34 -15.67 2.63
C PRO A 51 -12.44 -15.03 3.68
N ALA A 52 -11.22 -14.66 3.31
CA ALA A 52 -10.26 -13.98 4.18
C ALA A 52 -10.22 -12.47 3.92
N SER A 53 -10.18 -12.07 2.65
CA SER A 53 -10.24 -10.67 2.23
C SER A 53 -10.77 -10.57 0.81
N SER A 54 -11.30 -9.39 0.45
CA SER A 54 -11.60 -9.01 -0.93
C SER A 54 -10.55 -7.99 -1.37
N ASP A 55 -9.77 -8.34 -2.38
CA ASP A 55 -8.83 -7.42 -3.02
C ASP A 55 -9.51 -6.67 -4.18
N ALA A 56 -8.89 -5.56 -4.58
CA ALA A 56 -9.28 -4.83 -5.80
C ALA A 56 -8.84 -5.55 -7.09
N SER A 57 -8.02 -6.58 -7.00
CA SER A 57 -7.51 -7.42 -8.09
C SER A 57 -8.45 -8.60 -8.41
N PHE A 58 -8.04 -9.42 -9.37
CA PHE A 58 -8.73 -10.68 -9.66
C PHE A 58 -8.37 -11.81 -8.67
N ARG A 59 -7.43 -11.57 -7.74
CA ARG A 59 -7.05 -12.52 -6.69
C ARG A 59 -8.16 -12.61 -5.65
N ARG A 60 -8.38 -13.83 -5.16
CA ARG A 60 -9.25 -14.11 -4.03
C ARG A 60 -8.45 -14.80 -2.95
N TYR A 61 -8.72 -14.44 -1.72
CA TYR A 61 -8.08 -15.04 -0.57
C TYR A 61 -9.12 -15.72 0.31
N PHE A 62 -8.83 -16.96 0.68
CA PHE A 62 -9.65 -17.75 1.57
C PHE A 62 -8.80 -18.18 2.77
N ARG A 63 -9.44 -18.37 3.90
CA ARG A 63 -8.82 -18.90 5.12
C ARG A 63 -9.48 -20.23 5.44
N LEU A 64 -8.70 -21.22 5.92
CA LEU A 64 -9.19 -22.47 6.44
C LEU A 64 -8.39 -22.86 7.69
N ASP A 65 -9.03 -23.70 8.52
CA ASP A 65 -8.38 -24.24 9.69
C ASP A 65 -7.46 -25.42 9.31
N ALA A 66 -6.38 -25.57 10.06
CA ALA A 66 -5.44 -26.68 9.94
C ALA A 66 -5.17 -27.31 11.31
N ALA A 67 -4.42 -28.40 11.35
CA ALA A 67 -4.03 -29.04 12.62
C ALA A 67 -3.25 -28.09 13.54
N SER A 68 -2.47 -27.17 12.96
CA SER A 68 -1.72 -26.14 13.67
C SER A 68 -2.15 -24.74 13.20
N GLY A 69 -3.21 -24.19 13.80
CA GLY A 69 -3.71 -22.85 13.49
C GLY A 69 -4.47 -22.77 12.17
N THR A 70 -4.27 -21.70 11.41
CA THR A 70 -4.96 -21.40 10.16
C THR A 70 -4.00 -21.32 8.98
N ARG A 71 -4.53 -21.44 7.77
CA ARG A 71 -3.81 -21.24 6.50
C ARG A 71 -4.61 -20.29 5.62
N VAL A 72 -3.92 -19.63 4.71
CA VAL A 72 -4.52 -18.77 3.69
C VAL A 72 -4.33 -19.44 2.32
N VAL A 73 -5.36 -19.40 1.50
CA VAL A 73 -5.31 -19.89 0.12
C VAL A 73 -5.52 -18.71 -0.81
N MET A 74 -4.58 -18.50 -1.72
CA MET A 74 -4.72 -17.55 -2.81
C MET A 74 -5.25 -18.26 -4.05
N ASP A 75 -6.32 -17.72 -4.62
CA ASP A 75 -6.86 -18.07 -5.93
C ASP A 75 -6.59 -16.92 -6.90
N ALA A 76 -5.59 -17.10 -7.76
CA ALA A 76 -5.16 -16.15 -8.79
C ALA A 76 -5.46 -16.75 -10.18
N PRO A 77 -6.59 -16.40 -10.82
CA PRO A 77 -7.03 -17.04 -12.06
C PRO A 77 -6.00 -16.87 -13.19
N PRO A 78 -5.43 -17.96 -13.76
CA PRO A 78 -4.52 -17.88 -14.90
C PRO A 78 -5.11 -17.08 -16.06
N GLY A 79 -4.29 -16.30 -16.74
CA GLY A 79 -4.71 -15.38 -17.83
C GLY A 79 -5.29 -14.04 -17.34
N LYS A 80 -5.49 -13.89 -16.01
CA LYS A 80 -5.84 -12.62 -15.38
C LYS A 80 -4.77 -12.17 -14.39
N GLU A 81 -4.15 -13.12 -13.68
CA GLU A 81 -3.14 -12.92 -12.67
C GLU A 81 -1.95 -13.84 -12.92
N ASP A 82 -0.73 -13.34 -12.69
CA ASP A 82 0.50 -14.09 -12.68
C ASP A 82 1.00 -14.23 -11.22
N CYS A 83 1.23 -15.46 -10.77
CA CYS A 83 1.78 -15.73 -9.44
C CYS A 83 3.30 -15.55 -9.36
N THR A 84 4.00 -15.46 -10.49
CA THR A 84 5.48 -15.42 -10.55
C THR A 84 6.05 -14.23 -9.78
N PRO A 85 5.53 -12.97 -9.92
CA PRO A 85 6.02 -11.84 -9.13
C PRO A 85 5.80 -12.04 -7.63
N PHE A 86 4.65 -12.58 -7.21
CA PHE A 86 4.38 -12.87 -5.81
C PHE A 86 5.41 -13.84 -5.23
N ILE A 87 5.66 -14.95 -5.91
CA ILE A 87 6.61 -15.98 -5.48
C ILE A 87 8.03 -15.41 -5.41
N HIS A 88 8.43 -14.67 -6.44
CA HIS A 88 9.77 -14.07 -6.52
C HIS A 88 10.02 -13.08 -5.38
N VAL A 89 9.11 -12.12 -5.19
CA VAL A 89 9.26 -11.08 -4.16
C VAL A 89 9.14 -11.69 -2.76
N ALA A 90 8.22 -12.64 -2.53
CA ALA A 90 8.15 -13.38 -1.26
C ALA A 90 9.49 -14.03 -0.90
N GLY A 91 10.18 -14.61 -1.91
CA GLY A 91 11.52 -15.16 -1.74
C GLY A 91 12.54 -14.11 -1.28
N LEU A 92 12.63 -12.97 -1.98
CA LEU A 92 13.55 -11.88 -1.65
C LEU A 92 13.32 -11.35 -0.22
N LEU A 93 12.06 -11.13 0.15
CA LEU A 93 11.70 -10.60 1.47
C LEU A 93 11.98 -11.61 2.59
N ARG A 94 11.67 -12.89 2.37
CA ARG A 94 11.97 -13.95 3.33
C ARG A 94 13.48 -14.14 3.52
N ASP A 95 14.25 -14.12 2.44
CA ASP A 95 15.72 -14.24 2.51
C ASP A 95 16.34 -13.06 3.27
N ALA A 96 15.71 -11.89 3.24
CA ALA A 96 16.06 -10.75 4.08
C ALA A 96 15.53 -10.86 5.52
N GLY A 97 14.77 -11.91 5.86
CA GLY A 97 14.28 -12.18 7.21
C GLY A 97 12.97 -11.47 7.57
N LEU A 98 12.22 -10.94 6.59
CA LEU A 98 10.91 -10.35 6.85
C LEU A 98 9.85 -11.43 7.09
N SER A 99 8.84 -11.08 7.89
CA SER A 99 7.64 -11.89 8.08
C SER A 99 6.70 -11.67 6.90
N VAL A 100 6.76 -12.58 5.93
CA VAL A 100 5.88 -12.65 4.75
C VAL A 100 5.20 -14.00 4.70
N PRO A 101 4.07 -14.18 3.98
CA PRO A 101 3.44 -15.49 3.84
C PRO A 101 4.41 -16.52 3.24
N ASP A 102 4.65 -17.62 3.95
CA ASP A 102 5.36 -18.78 3.42
C ASP A 102 4.49 -19.48 2.39
N ILE A 103 5.06 -19.84 1.25
CA ILE A 103 4.39 -20.64 0.24
C ILE A 103 4.59 -22.11 0.62
N ILE A 104 3.51 -22.74 1.11
CA ILE A 104 3.55 -24.12 1.60
C ILE A 104 3.35 -25.10 0.45
N GLU A 105 2.36 -24.82 -0.41
CA GLU A 105 2.05 -25.61 -1.61
C GLU A 105 1.62 -24.68 -2.73
N GLN A 106 1.81 -25.13 -3.98
CA GLN A 106 1.44 -24.34 -5.15
C GLN A 106 0.95 -25.20 -6.32
N ASP A 107 -0.03 -24.69 -7.05
CA ASP A 107 -0.44 -25.17 -8.37
C ASP A 107 -0.54 -23.98 -9.33
N LEU A 108 0.56 -23.70 -10.01
CA LEU A 108 0.66 -22.54 -10.90
C LEU A 108 -0.19 -22.71 -12.17
N ALA A 109 -0.45 -23.95 -12.59
CA ALA A 109 -1.31 -24.21 -13.76
C ALA A 109 -2.76 -23.78 -13.48
N GLN A 110 -3.22 -23.92 -12.23
CA GLN A 110 -4.51 -23.46 -11.78
C GLN A 110 -4.46 -22.10 -11.08
N GLY A 111 -3.28 -21.59 -10.72
CA GLY A 111 -3.10 -20.33 -10.00
C GLY A 111 -3.52 -20.41 -8.53
N PHE A 112 -3.24 -21.53 -7.86
CA PHE A 112 -3.52 -21.72 -6.44
C PHE A 112 -2.23 -21.76 -5.62
N LEU A 113 -2.21 -21.02 -4.49
CA LEU A 113 -1.14 -21.08 -3.51
C LEU A 113 -1.73 -21.33 -2.11
N LEU A 114 -1.15 -22.28 -1.38
CA LEU A 114 -1.38 -22.47 0.06
C LEU A 114 -0.31 -21.71 0.83
N LEU A 115 -0.71 -20.81 1.69
CA LEU A 115 0.14 -19.86 2.38
C LEU A 115 0.05 -20.02 3.90
N SER A 116 1.12 -19.65 4.61
CA SER A 116 1.02 -19.40 6.05
C SER A 116 0.11 -18.21 6.33
N ASP A 117 -0.51 -18.20 7.51
CA ASP A 117 -1.44 -17.14 7.93
C ASP A 117 -0.73 -16.19 8.90
N LEU A 118 -0.63 -14.92 8.55
CA LEU A 118 -0.02 -13.86 9.37
C LEU A 118 -1.03 -13.19 10.32
N GLY A 119 -2.19 -13.79 10.52
CA GLY A 119 -3.21 -13.29 11.43
C GLY A 119 -4.38 -12.60 10.72
N THR A 120 -5.25 -11.99 11.51
CA THR A 120 -6.51 -11.40 11.03
C THR A 120 -6.57 -9.89 11.18
N GLN A 121 -5.65 -9.28 11.91
CA GLN A 121 -5.66 -7.86 12.22
C GLN A 121 -4.45 -7.17 11.57
N ASN A 122 -4.71 -6.21 10.70
CA ASN A 122 -3.68 -5.32 10.17
C ASN A 122 -3.57 -4.02 10.99
N TYR A 123 -2.54 -3.23 10.73
CA TYR A 123 -2.34 -1.94 11.40
C TYR A 123 -3.51 -1.00 11.20
N TYR A 124 -4.10 -0.97 9.99
CA TYR A 124 -5.26 -0.12 9.71
C TYR A 124 -6.42 -0.42 10.65
N ALA A 125 -6.82 -1.69 10.78
CA ALA A 125 -7.89 -2.11 11.69
C ALA A 125 -7.53 -1.78 13.15
N ARG A 126 -6.30 -2.09 13.57
CA ARG A 126 -5.85 -1.82 14.94
C ARG A 126 -5.86 -0.32 15.29
N LEU A 127 -5.38 0.52 14.39
CA LEU A 127 -5.36 1.98 14.60
C LEU A 127 -6.77 2.58 14.73
N HIS A 128 -7.78 2.01 14.06
CA HIS A 128 -9.17 2.44 14.17
C HIS A 128 -9.85 2.01 15.48
N GLU A 129 -9.24 1.09 16.23
CA GLU A 129 -9.67 0.75 17.60
C GLU A 129 -9.15 1.75 18.64
N SER A 130 -8.41 2.79 18.22
CA SER A 130 -7.83 3.82 19.07
C SER A 130 -6.94 3.25 20.19
N PRO A 131 -5.91 2.46 19.85
CA PRO A 131 -5.00 1.91 20.84
C PRO A 131 -4.22 3.03 21.55
N PRO A 132 -3.60 2.76 22.71
CA PRO A 132 -2.74 3.74 23.38
C PRO A 132 -1.59 4.22 22.50
N ASP A 133 -1.16 5.48 22.66
CA ASP A 133 -0.07 6.07 21.87
C ASP A 133 1.22 5.24 21.95
N SER A 134 1.51 4.63 23.11
CA SER A 134 2.67 3.74 23.26
C SER A 134 2.62 2.51 22.36
N GLU A 135 1.42 1.96 22.13
CA GLU A 135 1.25 0.83 21.20
C GLU A 135 1.38 1.29 19.75
N ILE A 136 0.80 2.45 19.40
CA ILE A 136 0.97 3.05 18.07
C ILE A 136 2.47 3.23 17.76
N GLN A 137 3.22 3.79 18.72
CA GLN A 137 4.66 3.96 18.58
C GLN A 137 5.40 2.62 18.39
N GLN A 138 5.04 1.58 19.15
CA GLN A 138 5.65 0.25 19.01
C GLN A 138 5.38 -0.35 17.62
N LEU A 139 4.15 -0.26 17.14
CA LEU A 139 3.78 -0.74 15.79
C LEU A 139 4.61 -0.04 14.71
N TYR A 140 4.74 1.30 14.79
CA TYR A 140 5.49 2.04 13.78
C TYR A 140 7.01 1.89 13.90
N VAL A 141 7.55 1.74 15.09
CA VAL A 141 8.97 1.36 15.25
C VAL A 141 9.22 0.00 14.59
N GLY A 142 8.38 -1.01 14.85
CA GLY A 142 8.48 -2.32 14.19
C GLY A 142 8.32 -2.23 12.65
N ALA A 143 7.46 -1.34 12.15
CA ALA A 143 7.33 -1.10 10.72
C ALA A 143 8.59 -0.44 10.12
N LEU A 144 9.21 0.52 10.82
CA LEU A 144 10.46 1.15 10.38
C LEU A 144 11.63 0.15 10.37
N GLU A 145 11.71 -0.73 11.38
CA GLU A 145 12.70 -1.81 11.43
C GLU A 145 12.50 -2.77 10.24
N ALA A 146 11.26 -3.19 9.99
CA ALA A 146 10.93 -4.05 8.83
C ALA A 146 11.25 -3.35 7.50
N LEU A 147 10.99 -2.04 7.38
CA LEU A 147 11.33 -1.26 6.18
C LEU A 147 12.83 -1.25 5.93
N VAL A 148 13.64 -0.96 6.96
CA VAL A 148 15.10 -0.97 6.84
C VAL A 148 15.61 -2.36 6.45
N GLN A 149 15.06 -3.41 7.04
CA GLN A 149 15.41 -4.79 6.72
C GLN A 149 15.01 -5.15 5.28
N MET A 150 13.83 -4.74 4.83
CA MET A 150 13.34 -4.92 3.46
C MET A 150 14.29 -4.28 2.44
N GLN A 151 14.78 -3.08 2.71
CA GLN A 151 15.66 -2.34 1.81
C GLN A 151 17.09 -2.89 1.74
N GLN A 152 17.46 -3.82 2.61
CA GLN A 152 18.67 -4.61 2.49
C GLN A 152 18.51 -5.83 1.56
N SER A 153 17.28 -6.14 1.11
CA SER A 153 17.03 -7.23 0.18
C SER A 153 17.72 -7.00 -1.15
N ALA A 154 18.04 -8.10 -1.85
CA ALA A 154 18.44 -8.04 -3.24
C ALA A 154 17.31 -7.47 -4.12
N ILE A 155 17.70 -6.70 -5.14
CA ILE A 155 16.77 -6.12 -6.13
C ILE A 155 16.79 -6.87 -7.47
N THR A 156 17.43 -8.03 -7.50
CA THR A 156 17.60 -8.85 -8.71
C THR A 156 16.24 -9.28 -9.25
N GLY A 157 16.01 -9.05 -10.53
CA GLY A 157 14.77 -9.44 -11.20
C GLY A 157 13.59 -8.46 -10.98
N LEU A 158 13.75 -7.41 -10.18
CA LEU A 158 12.74 -6.38 -10.03
C LEU A 158 12.78 -5.41 -11.21
N ALA A 159 11.60 -4.95 -11.63
CA ALA A 159 11.48 -3.85 -12.59
C ALA A 159 12.06 -2.56 -11.99
N ARG A 160 12.66 -1.70 -12.82
CA ARG A 160 13.12 -0.39 -12.37
C ARG A 160 11.94 0.58 -12.30
N TYR A 161 11.90 1.35 -11.23
CA TYR A 161 10.98 2.47 -11.09
C TYR A 161 11.62 3.68 -11.77
N ASP A 162 11.39 3.81 -13.06
CA ASP A 162 12.07 4.75 -13.95
C ASP A 162 11.30 6.06 -14.16
N HIS A 163 11.88 6.94 -14.97
CA HIS A 163 11.28 8.22 -15.34
C HIS A 163 9.87 8.07 -15.91
N ALA A 164 9.67 7.11 -16.81
CA ALA A 164 8.36 6.92 -17.45
C ALA A 164 7.28 6.50 -16.44
N ASN A 165 7.62 5.64 -15.49
CA ASN A 165 6.72 5.25 -14.41
C ASN A 165 6.31 6.45 -13.55
N LEU A 166 7.31 7.25 -13.10
CA LEU A 166 7.07 8.43 -12.26
C LEU A 166 6.27 9.51 -13.00
N ALA A 167 6.59 9.77 -14.27
CA ALA A 167 5.86 10.72 -15.10
C ALA A 167 4.40 10.30 -15.32
N ASN A 168 4.16 9.02 -15.64
CA ASN A 168 2.81 8.47 -15.80
C ASN A 168 2.00 8.57 -14.51
N GLU A 169 2.61 8.38 -13.36
CA GLU A 169 1.95 8.53 -12.07
C GLU A 169 1.58 9.99 -11.78
N LEU A 170 2.48 10.93 -12.05
CA LEU A 170 2.22 12.36 -11.85
C LEU A 170 1.16 12.91 -12.79
N SER A 171 1.04 12.38 -14.02
CA SER A 171 0.01 12.80 -14.98
C SER A 171 -1.42 12.56 -14.46
N LEU A 172 -1.62 11.65 -13.52
CA LEU A 172 -2.92 11.41 -12.92
C LEU A 172 -3.44 12.62 -12.14
N PHE A 173 -2.57 13.48 -11.61
CA PHE A 173 -2.97 14.65 -10.86
C PHE A 173 -3.71 15.68 -11.72
N PRO A 174 -3.14 16.22 -12.81
CA PRO A 174 -3.88 17.15 -13.66
C PRO A 174 -5.08 16.51 -14.36
N ASP A 175 -4.95 15.26 -14.83
CA ASP A 175 -5.99 14.63 -15.67
C ASP A 175 -7.21 14.20 -14.85
N TRP A 176 -7.00 13.66 -13.64
CA TRP A 176 -8.09 13.12 -12.84
C TRP A 176 -8.49 14.01 -11.66
N TYR A 177 -7.51 14.57 -10.93
CA TYR A 177 -7.82 15.38 -9.75
C TYR A 177 -8.25 16.79 -10.15
N LEU A 178 -7.49 17.49 -11.01
CA LEU A 178 -7.84 18.86 -11.41
C LEU A 178 -8.99 18.86 -12.42
N ASP A 179 -8.87 18.16 -13.54
CA ASP A 179 -9.88 18.18 -14.60
C ASP A 179 -11.14 17.41 -14.22
N ARG A 180 -11.04 16.08 -14.03
CA ARG A 180 -12.24 15.24 -13.86
C ARG A 180 -12.95 15.43 -12.53
N HIS A 181 -12.21 15.63 -11.44
CA HIS A 181 -12.81 15.73 -10.10
C HIS A 181 -13.23 17.17 -9.76
N HIS A 182 -12.39 18.14 -10.03
CA HIS A 182 -12.69 19.55 -9.73
C HIS A 182 -13.28 20.33 -10.91
N GLY A 183 -13.32 19.78 -12.14
CA GLY A 183 -13.79 20.49 -13.34
C GLY A 183 -12.91 21.69 -13.70
N LYS A 184 -11.62 21.64 -13.37
CA LYS A 184 -10.63 22.71 -13.57
C LYS A 184 -9.47 22.21 -14.44
N PRO A 185 -9.68 22.03 -15.75
CA PRO A 185 -8.58 21.68 -16.64
C PRO A 185 -7.50 22.76 -16.59
N VAL A 186 -6.26 22.33 -16.58
CA VAL A 186 -5.10 23.23 -16.58
C VAL A 186 -4.94 23.90 -17.94
N ASP A 187 -4.68 25.21 -17.96
CA ASP A 187 -4.29 25.93 -19.15
C ASP A 187 -2.83 25.63 -19.54
N ASP A 188 -2.40 26.10 -20.73
CA ASP A 188 -1.05 25.83 -21.26
C ASP A 188 0.06 26.36 -20.34
N LYS A 189 -0.17 27.49 -19.65
CA LYS A 189 0.79 28.05 -18.71
C LYS A 189 0.89 27.20 -17.45
N GLN A 190 -0.25 26.84 -16.87
CA GLN A 190 -0.31 25.96 -15.70
C GLN A 190 0.30 24.58 -16.00
N ARG A 191 0.05 24.05 -17.21
CA ARG A 191 0.64 22.79 -17.67
C ARG A 191 2.14 22.90 -17.72
N ALA A 192 2.69 23.94 -18.33
CA ALA A 192 4.14 24.15 -18.38
C ALA A 192 4.78 24.37 -16.99
N GLU A 193 4.06 24.97 -16.04
CA GLU A 193 4.50 25.10 -14.65
C GLU A 193 4.50 23.75 -13.93
N LEU A 194 3.48 22.93 -14.13
CA LEU A 194 3.40 21.58 -13.54
C LEU A 194 4.47 20.65 -14.12
N ASP A 195 4.67 20.67 -15.44
CA ASP A 195 5.67 19.83 -16.12
C ASP A 195 7.08 20.12 -15.56
N LYS A 196 7.42 21.38 -15.30
CA LYS A 196 8.70 21.75 -14.64
C LYS A 196 8.81 21.21 -13.21
N ILE A 197 7.72 21.26 -12.45
CA ILE A 197 7.69 20.72 -11.09
C ILE A 197 7.81 19.20 -11.12
N PHE A 198 7.11 18.54 -12.04
CA PHE A 198 7.16 17.10 -12.18
C PHE A 198 8.54 16.61 -12.58
N GLU A 199 9.18 17.26 -13.56
CA GLU A 199 10.54 16.92 -13.96
C GLU A 199 11.52 17.09 -12.79
N LEU A 200 11.43 18.20 -12.04
CA LEU A 200 12.28 18.44 -10.87
C LEU A 200 12.09 17.35 -9.78
N LEU A 201 10.85 16.92 -9.54
CA LEU A 201 10.56 15.84 -8.59
C LEU A 201 11.12 14.50 -9.09
N ILE A 202 10.93 14.19 -10.38
CA ILE A 202 11.42 12.95 -11.00
C ILE A 202 12.94 12.87 -10.93
N GLU A 203 13.63 13.93 -11.36
CA GLU A 203 15.10 14.00 -11.31
C GLU A 203 15.63 13.81 -9.89
N SER A 204 15.05 14.53 -8.91
CA SER A 204 15.45 14.40 -7.51
C SER A 204 15.21 13.01 -6.96
N ASN A 205 14.07 12.41 -7.27
CA ASN A 205 13.71 11.08 -6.77
C ASN A 205 14.56 9.97 -7.41
N LEU A 206 14.89 10.09 -8.69
CA LEU A 206 15.77 9.13 -9.38
C LEU A 206 17.26 9.29 -9.01
N ALA A 207 17.66 10.43 -8.45
CA ALA A 207 19.01 10.63 -7.93
C ALA A 207 19.24 9.91 -6.59
N GLN A 208 18.17 9.50 -5.90
CA GLN A 208 18.25 8.77 -4.64
C GLN A 208 18.83 7.35 -4.84
N PRO A 209 19.43 6.77 -3.80
CA PRO A 209 19.83 5.36 -3.83
C PRO A 209 18.66 4.42 -4.17
N THR A 210 18.95 3.41 -4.98
CA THR A 210 17.98 2.43 -5.43
C THR A 210 17.98 1.21 -4.50
N VAL A 211 16.82 0.88 -3.96
CA VAL A 211 16.57 -0.27 -3.08
C VAL A 211 15.31 -1.02 -3.52
N LEU A 212 14.95 -2.12 -2.85
CA LEU A 212 13.63 -2.71 -2.99
C LEU A 212 12.57 -1.76 -2.44
N VAL A 213 11.59 -1.41 -3.27
CA VAL A 213 10.45 -0.56 -2.96
C VAL A 213 9.18 -1.39 -3.08
N HIS A 214 8.43 -1.48 -2.00
CA HIS A 214 7.15 -2.20 -1.92
C HIS A 214 6.02 -1.48 -2.67
N ARG A 215 6.07 -0.14 -2.74
CA ARG A 215 5.09 0.81 -3.29
C ARG A 215 3.87 1.05 -2.40
N ASP A 216 3.36 0.02 -1.73
CA ASP A 216 2.19 0.10 -0.87
C ASP A 216 2.52 -0.36 0.57
N PHE A 217 3.68 0.08 1.09
CA PHE A 217 4.11 -0.15 2.47
C PHE A 217 3.38 0.81 3.42
N HIS A 218 2.16 0.44 3.81
CA HIS A 218 1.26 1.27 4.63
C HIS A 218 0.34 0.40 5.50
N SER A 219 -0.43 1.05 6.38
CA SER A 219 -1.18 0.38 7.45
C SER A 219 -2.10 -0.79 7.03
N PRO A 220 -2.80 -0.80 5.88
CA PRO A 220 -3.58 -1.97 5.46
C PRO A 220 -2.76 -3.23 5.13
N ASN A 221 -1.50 -3.05 4.70
CA ASN A 221 -0.64 -4.13 4.22
C ASN A 221 0.37 -4.61 5.27
N LEU A 222 0.30 -4.05 6.49
CA LEU A 222 1.10 -4.46 7.64
C LEU A 222 0.23 -5.18 8.65
N MET A 223 0.55 -6.45 8.93
CA MET A 223 -0.18 -7.25 9.92
C MET A 223 0.38 -7.00 11.32
N VAL A 224 -0.50 -6.90 12.30
CA VAL A 224 -0.10 -6.85 13.72
C VAL A 224 0.72 -8.10 14.05
N PRO A 225 1.89 -7.95 14.70
CA PRO A 225 2.72 -9.09 15.04
C PRO A 225 1.96 -10.20 15.79
N LEU A 226 2.20 -11.44 15.40
CA LEU A 226 1.61 -12.59 16.11
C LEU A 226 2.20 -12.70 17.54
N PRO A 227 1.51 -13.35 18.48
CA PRO A 227 2.02 -13.54 19.84
C PRO A 227 3.44 -14.09 19.85
N GLY A 228 4.35 -13.38 20.55
CA GLY A 228 5.77 -13.74 20.65
C GLY A 228 6.63 -13.18 19.49
N GLN A 229 6.06 -12.49 18.54
CA GLN A 229 6.77 -11.76 17.48
C GLN A 229 6.74 -10.25 17.73
N THR A 230 7.72 -9.54 17.18
CA THR A 230 7.81 -8.06 17.24
C THR A 230 7.70 -7.41 15.87
N ALA A 231 8.09 -8.13 14.82
CA ALA A 231 8.05 -7.64 13.45
C ALA A 231 6.64 -7.79 12.85
N PRO A 232 6.16 -6.80 12.09
CA PRO A 232 4.90 -6.91 11.37
C PRO A 232 4.98 -7.96 10.27
N GLY A 233 3.85 -8.60 9.98
CA GLY A 233 3.69 -9.33 8.73
C GLY A 233 3.53 -8.37 7.56
N VAL A 234 4.20 -8.61 6.44
CA VAL A 234 4.13 -7.76 5.25
C VAL A 234 3.36 -8.47 4.15
N LEU A 235 2.33 -7.80 3.61
CA LEU A 235 1.45 -8.30 2.55
C LEU A 235 1.47 -7.38 1.33
N ASP A 236 0.94 -7.85 0.19
CA ASP A 236 0.70 -7.06 -1.03
C ASP A 236 1.98 -6.53 -1.69
N PHE A 237 3.03 -7.33 -1.67
CA PHE A 237 4.39 -6.99 -2.13
C PHE A 237 4.69 -7.36 -3.59
N GLN A 238 3.78 -8.01 -4.31
CA GLN A 238 4.06 -8.54 -5.66
C GLN A 238 4.35 -7.48 -6.72
N ASP A 239 3.95 -6.23 -6.47
CA ASP A 239 4.22 -5.09 -7.34
C ASP A 239 5.50 -4.31 -6.95
N ALA A 240 6.36 -4.93 -6.13
CA ALA A 240 7.62 -4.35 -5.72
C ALA A 240 8.54 -4.06 -6.90
N VAL A 241 9.31 -2.99 -6.79
CA VAL A 241 10.23 -2.49 -7.82
C VAL A 241 11.59 -2.13 -7.22
N ALA A 242 12.59 -1.93 -8.07
CA ALA A 242 13.84 -1.29 -7.68
C ALA A 242 13.69 0.23 -7.85
N GLY A 243 13.71 1.00 -6.76
CA GLY A 243 13.38 2.42 -6.78
C GLY A 243 13.96 3.22 -5.62
N PRO A 244 13.53 4.50 -5.48
CA PRO A 244 14.08 5.46 -4.51
C PRO A 244 13.89 5.03 -3.06
N ILE A 245 14.95 5.12 -2.26
CA ILE A 245 14.99 4.65 -0.88
C ILE A 245 13.93 5.29 0.05
N THR A 246 13.50 6.51 -0.23
CA THR A 246 12.53 7.21 0.64
C THR A 246 11.07 6.93 0.29
N TYR A 247 10.77 6.16 -0.78
CA TYR A 247 9.40 5.93 -1.25
C TYR A 247 8.50 5.29 -0.19
N ASP A 248 8.93 4.17 0.39
CA ASP A 248 8.10 3.43 1.33
C ASP A 248 8.04 4.08 2.71
N LEU A 249 9.07 4.85 3.10
CA LEU A 249 8.99 5.71 4.27
C LEU A 249 7.87 6.75 4.09
N ALA A 250 7.81 7.41 2.95
CA ALA A 250 6.74 8.36 2.64
C ALA A 250 5.37 7.65 2.60
N SER A 251 5.30 6.42 2.08
CA SER A 251 4.09 5.60 2.09
C SER A 251 3.57 5.31 3.48
N LEU A 252 4.46 4.96 4.41
CA LEU A 252 4.14 4.63 5.78
C LEU A 252 3.71 5.87 6.59
N VAL A 253 4.47 6.95 6.46
CA VAL A 253 4.35 8.13 7.34
C VAL A 253 3.32 9.13 6.84
N THR A 254 3.04 9.18 5.53
CA THR A 254 1.94 9.98 4.96
C THR A 254 0.79 9.09 4.47
N ASP A 255 0.44 8.06 5.27
CA ASP A 255 -0.68 7.17 4.96
C ASP A 255 -1.98 7.97 4.80
N ALA A 256 -2.66 7.78 3.67
CA ALA A 256 -3.91 8.46 3.38
C ALA A 256 -5.05 8.10 4.36
N ARG A 257 -4.92 7.03 5.13
CA ARG A 257 -5.96 6.47 6.00
C ARG A 257 -5.79 6.80 7.47
N PHE A 258 -4.56 7.19 7.89
CA PHE A 258 -4.26 7.56 9.26
C PHE A 258 -3.50 8.88 9.30
N THR A 259 -3.92 9.82 10.18
CA THR A 259 -3.31 11.16 10.23
C THR A 259 -2.09 11.16 11.14
N TRP A 260 -0.94 11.50 10.57
CA TRP A 260 0.26 11.83 11.29
C TRP A 260 0.46 13.35 11.26
N TYR A 261 0.60 13.95 12.43
CA TYR A 261 0.99 15.35 12.54
C TYR A 261 2.48 15.51 12.26
N GLU A 262 2.89 16.70 11.86
CA GLU A 262 4.27 16.99 11.44
C GLU A 262 5.34 16.56 12.45
N PRO A 263 5.21 16.79 13.79
CA PRO A 263 6.22 16.31 14.74
C PRO A 263 6.41 14.80 14.72
N GLN A 264 5.34 14.02 14.52
CA GLN A 264 5.38 12.55 14.43
C GLN A 264 6.00 12.09 13.10
N GLN A 265 5.73 12.82 12.01
CA GLN A 265 6.34 12.56 10.70
C GLN A 265 7.86 12.77 10.78
N ILE A 266 8.29 13.86 11.38
CA ILE A 266 9.72 14.18 11.57
C ILE A 266 10.40 13.14 12.48
N ASP A 267 9.80 12.77 13.61
CA ASP A 267 10.32 11.74 14.52
C ASP A 267 10.50 10.40 13.78
N SER A 268 9.51 9.99 12.99
CA SER A 268 9.59 8.76 12.19
C SER A 268 10.69 8.83 11.13
N ALA A 269 10.86 9.99 10.47
CA ALA A 269 11.91 10.18 9.48
C ALA A 269 13.31 10.16 10.12
N ILE A 270 13.48 10.76 11.30
CA ILE A 270 14.74 10.71 12.07
C ILE A 270 15.06 9.28 12.46
N ARG A 271 14.10 8.56 13.07
CA ARG A 271 14.29 7.16 13.49
C ARG A 271 14.68 6.27 12.31
N TYR A 272 13.95 6.38 11.20
CA TYR A 272 14.30 5.64 9.99
C TYR A 272 15.72 5.96 9.53
N TRP A 273 16.09 7.24 9.42
CA TRP A 273 17.40 7.67 8.98
C TRP A 273 18.53 7.13 9.87
N GLU A 274 18.36 7.18 11.19
CA GLU A 274 19.31 6.61 12.15
C GLU A 274 19.45 5.09 12.01
N MET A 275 18.30 4.36 11.89
CA MET A 275 18.28 2.91 11.68
C MET A 275 18.94 2.54 10.34
N ALA A 276 18.62 3.25 9.26
CA ALA A 276 19.15 3.03 7.93
C ALA A 276 20.68 3.23 7.89
N ARG A 277 21.20 4.30 8.51
CA ARG A 277 22.63 4.53 8.66
C ARG A 277 23.32 3.43 9.45
N LYS A 278 22.74 3.03 10.55
CA LYS A 278 23.25 1.91 11.40
C LYS A 278 23.30 0.59 10.62
N ALA A 279 22.31 0.36 9.77
CA ALA A 279 22.23 -0.81 8.90
C ALA A 279 23.14 -0.74 7.65
N GLY A 280 23.82 0.38 7.43
CA GLY A 280 24.70 0.59 6.27
C GLY A 280 23.96 0.87 4.96
N LEU A 281 22.67 1.25 5.03
CA LEU A 281 21.95 1.72 3.85
C LEU A 281 22.49 3.06 3.36
N PRO A 282 22.52 3.32 2.04
CA PRO A 282 23.18 4.48 1.44
C PRO A 282 22.31 5.76 1.52
N VAL A 283 21.82 6.11 2.73
CA VAL A 283 21.11 7.38 2.95
C VAL A 283 22.11 8.54 3.10
N PRO A 284 21.72 9.78 2.76
CA PRO A 284 22.54 10.98 2.97
C PRO A 284 23.07 11.07 4.40
N ALA A 285 24.34 11.54 4.53
CA ALA A 285 24.97 11.72 5.83
C ALA A 285 24.35 12.86 6.64
N ASP A 286 23.90 13.92 5.96
CA ASP A 286 23.16 15.04 6.52
C ASP A 286 21.66 14.72 6.54
N PHE A 287 21.01 14.90 7.70
CA PHE A 287 19.57 14.69 7.83
C PHE A 287 18.75 15.67 6.99
N ALA A 288 19.21 16.91 6.80
CA ALA A 288 18.48 17.89 6.02
C ALA A 288 18.37 17.47 4.53
N ASP A 289 19.43 16.90 3.97
CA ASP A 289 19.41 16.34 2.60
C ASP A 289 18.48 15.13 2.52
N PHE A 290 18.56 14.22 3.49
CA PHE A 290 17.66 13.07 3.59
C PHE A 290 16.21 13.50 3.74
N HIS A 291 15.93 14.47 4.61
CA HIS A 291 14.57 14.97 4.86
C HIS A 291 13.96 15.63 3.63
N ARG A 292 14.76 16.41 2.87
CA ARG A 292 14.32 16.96 1.58
C ARG A 292 13.95 15.84 0.60
N ASP A 293 14.78 14.81 0.45
CA ASP A 293 14.55 13.69 -0.45
C ASP A 293 13.27 12.92 -0.06
N TYR A 294 13.05 12.72 1.24
CA TYR A 294 11.82 12.13 1.80
C TYR A 294 10.59 12.99 1.49
N GLU A 295 10.65 14.30 1.73
CA GLU A 295 9.52 15.19 1.48
C GLU A 295 9.16 15.30 0.00
N TRP A 296 10.15 15.38 -0.88
CA TRP A 296 9.90 15.47 -2.32
C TRP A 296 9.35 14.17 -2.88
N MET A 297 9.81 13.02 -2.41
CA MET A 297 9.19 11.74 -2.72
C MET A 297 7.76 11.67 -2.19
N GLY A 298 7.52 12.13 -0.97
CA GLY A 298 6.19 12.21 -0.37
C GLY A 298 5.25 13.11 -1.18
N LEU A 299 5.73 14.25 -1.69
CA LEU A 299 4.97 15.14 -2.54
C LEU A 299 4.56 14.45 -3.85
N GLN A 300 5.50 13.81 -4.55
CA GLN A 300 5.21 13.05 -5.77
C GLN A 300 4.16 11.97 -5.52
N ARG A 301 4.36 11.15 -4.47
CA ARG A 301 3.43 10.09 -4.13
C ARG A 301 2.02 10.62 -3.79
N ASN A 302 1.93 11.70 -3.04
CA ASN A 302 0.64 12.28 -2.64
C ASN A 302 -0.09 12.93 -3.82
N LEU A 303 0.61 13.55 -4.78
CA LEU A 303 0.02 14.01 -6.05
C LEU A 303 -0.56 12.84 -6.85
N ARG A 304 0.20 11.74 -6.98
CA ARG A 304 -0.30 10.49 -7.59
C ARG A 304 -1.57 10.00 -6.88
N ILE A 305 -1.58 9.95 -5.54
CA ILE A 305 -2.73 9.43 -4.77
C ILE A 305 -3.97 10.27 -5.01
N LEU A 306 -3.89 11.61 -5.05
CA LEU A 306 -5.03 12.46 -5.38
C LEU A 306 -5.63 12.09 -6.74
N GLY A 307 -4.78 11.89 -7.75
CA GLY A 307 -5.21 11.46 -9.08
C GLY A 307 -5.80 10.04 -9.08
N VAL A 308 -5.17 9.09 -8.37
CA VAL A 308 -5.67 7.71 -8.25
C VAL A 308 -7.04 7.67 -7.58
N PHE A 309 -7.24 8.39 -6.47
CA PHE A 309 -8.52 8.42 -5.76
C PHE A 309 -9.63 9.06 -6.59
N ALA A 310 -9.33 10.13 -7.33
CA ALA A 310 -10.25 10.72 -8.29
C ALA A 310 -10.63 9.69 -9.37
N ARG A 311 -9.65 9.00 -9.94
CA ARG A 311 -9.87 7.96 -10.95
C ARG A 311 -10.72 6.80 -10.44
N LEU A 312 -10.41 6.29 -9.24
CA LEU A 312 -11.19 5.21 -8.60
C LEU A 312 -12.66 5.60 -8.39
N ASN A 313 -12.93 6.85 -8.04
CA ASN A 313 -14.31 7.34 -7.94
C ASN A 313 -14.98 7.46 -9.31
N HIS A 314 -14.38 8.18 -10.25
CA HIS A 314 -15.04 8.53 -11.51
C HIS A 314 -15.11 7.38 -12.51
N ARG A 315 -14.09 6.50 -12.54
CA ARG A 315 -14.04 5.36 -13.45
C ARG A 315 -14.65 4.09 -12.84
N ASP A 316 -14.34 3.83 -11.56
CA ASP A 316 -14.62 2.54 -10.92
C ASP A 316 -15.77 2.62 -9.89
N GLY A 317 -16.39 3.81 -9.67
CA GLY A 317 -17.51 4.02 -8.76
C GLY A 317 -17.15 3.86 -7.27
N LYS A 318 -15.87 3.91 -6.91
CA LYS A 318 -15.38 3.67 -5.54
C LYS A 318 -15.30 4.98 -4.74
N ALA A 319 -16.44 5.57 -4.40
CA ALA A 319 -16.53 6.88 -3.73
C ALA A 319 -15.88 6.94 -2.33
N VAL A 320 -15.67 5.80 -1.67
CA VAL A 320 -15.03 5.73 -0.34
C VAL A 320 -13.66 6.39 -0.31
N TYR A 321 -12.90 6.35 -1.39
CA TYR A 321 -11.58 6.96 -1.48
C TYR A 321 -11.59 8.50 -1.42
N LEU A 322 -12.71 9.16 -1.73
CA LEU A 322 -12.84 10.61 -1.63
C LEU A 322 -12.70 11.11 -0.19
N THR A 323 -13.08 10.30 0.79
CA THR A 323 -12.97 10.65 2.22
C THR A 323 -11.54 10.85 2.68
N HIS A 324 -10.56 10.30 1.95
CA HIS A 324 -9.14 10.41 2.25
C HIS A 324 -8.45 11.60 1.56
N MET A 325 -9.07 12.19 0.52
CA MET A 325 -8.45 13.29 -0.24
C MET A 325 -8.10 14.52 0.58
N PRO A 326 -8.92 14.99 1.54
CA PRO A 326 -8.57 16.18 2.33
C PRO A 326 -7.23 16.02 3.08
N ARG A 327 -6.98 14.82 3.64
CA ARG A 327 -5.72 14.51 4.33
C ARG A 327 -4.53 14.51 3.37
N VAL A 328 -4.68 13.85 2.23
CA VAL A 328 -3.62 13.80 1.22
C VAL A 328 -3.31 15.20 0.68
N ASN A 329 -4.35 16.02 0.42
CA ASN A 329 -4.16 17.41 0.02
C ASN A 329 -3.44 18.24 1.08
N ALA A 330 -3.71 17.99 2.37
CA ALA A 330 -2.99 18.66 3.46
C ALA A 330 -1.49 18.31 3.45
N TYR A 331 -1.12 17.04 3.21
CA TYR A 331 0.29 16.65 3.05
C TYR A 331 0.96 17.32 1.84
N VAL A 332 0.25 17.37 0.69
CA VAL A 332 0.75 18.10 -0.50
C VAL A 332 1.02 19.57 -0.16
N ARG A 333 0.09 20.25 0.48
CA ARG A 333 0.21 21.66 0.86
C ARG A 333 1.32 21.90 1.89
N GLN A 334 1.48 21.00 2.86
CA GLN A 334 2.53 21.07 3.88
C GLN A 334 3.92 21.10 3.21
N VAL A 335 4.20 20.16 2.33
CA VAL A 335 5.49 20.08 1.64
C VAL A 335 5.65 21.23 0.62
N ALA A 336 4.64 21.46 -0.23
CA ALA A 336 4.72 22.52 -1.24
C ALA A 336 4.88 23.93 -0.62
N GLY A 337 4.33 24.16 0.57
CA GLY A 337 4.48 25.41 1.31
C GLY A 337 5.89 25.65 1.83
N ARG A 338 6.67 24.60 2.05
CA ARG A 338 8.03 24.68 2.59
C ARG A 338 9.07 25.07 1.53
N TYR A 339 8.85 24.72 0.28
CA TYR A 339 9.79 24.92 -0.81
C TYR A 339 9.27 25.93 -1.84
N GLY A 340 9.97 27.05 -1.99
CA GLY A 340 9.58 28.14 -2.88
C GLY A 340 9.39 27.73 -4.35
N VAL A 341 10.06 26.66 -4.80
CA VAL A 341 9.96 26.11 -6.15
C VAL A 341 8.57 25.52 -6.44
N PHE A 342 7.80 25.10 -5.42
CA PHE A 342 6.46 24.55 -5.56
C PHE A 342 5.33 25.59 -5.42
N LYS A 343 5.64 26.89 -5.33
CA LYS A 343 4.61 27.94 -5.29
C LYS A 343 3.60 27.90 -6.45
N PRO A 344 3.97 27.53 -7.71
CA PRO A 344 2.99 27.40 -8.76
C PRO A 344 1.95 26.32 -8.47
N LEU A 345 2.36 25.18 -7.90
CA LEU A 345 1.44 24.12 -7.47
C LEU A 345 0.45 24.62 -6.40
N LEU A 346 0.93 25.40 -5.41
CA LEU A 346 0.03 25.98 -4.40
C LEU A 346 -1.00 26.91 -5.01
N ARG A 347 -0.61 27.78 -5.95
CA ARG A 347 -1.57 28.67 -6.64
C ARG A 347 -2.67 27.88 -7.36
N ILE A 348 -2.31 26.76 -8.01
CA ILE A 348 -3.30 25.89 -8.64
C ILE A 348 -4.26 25.31 -7.59
N LEU A 349 -3.73 24.78 -6.48
CA LEU A 349 -4.55 24.23 -5.41
C LEU A 349 -5.46 25.29 -4.72
N ASP A 350 -4.95 26.52 -4.53
CA ASP A 350 -5.73 27.63 -3.93
C ASP A 350 -6.92 28.01 -4.82
N SER A 351 -6.74 28.02 -6.15
CA SER A 351 -7.81 28.30 -7.10
C SER A 351 -8.99 27.31 -7.03
N LEU A 352 -8.76 26.10 -6.50
CA LEU A 352 -9.83 25.10 -6.31
C LEU A 352 -10.73 25.47 -5.11
N GLU A 353 -10.17 26.07 -4.05
CA GLU A 353 -10.90 26.42 -2.83
C GLU A 353 -11.74 27.71 -3.01
N GLU A 354 -11.22 28.72 -3.73
CA GLU A 354 -11.95 29.94 -4.04
C GLU A 354 -13.27 29.68 -4.78
N THR A 355 -13.30 28.65 -5.63
CA THR A 355 -14.52 28.27 -6.38
C THR A 355 -15.58 27.64 -5.47
N GLN A 356 -15.20 26.93 -4.41
CA GLN A 356 -16.15 26.33 -3.47
C GLN A 356 -16.81 27.37 -2.55
N GLN A 357 -16.12 28.45 -2.23
CA GLN A 357 -16.68 29.56 -1.42
C GLN A 357 -17.59 30.51 -2.22
N GLY A 358 -17.46 30.54 -3.55
CA GLY A 358 -18.26 31.41 -4.41
C GLY A 358 -19.71 30.97 -4.65
N TYR A 359 -20.16 29.84 -4.16
CA TYR A 359 -21.53 29.32 -4.31
C TYR A 359 -22.34 29.34 -3.00
N SER A 360 -21.87 30.07 -1.98
CA SER A 360 -22.63 30.29 -0.71
C SER A 360 -23.28 31.67 -0.72
N PHE A 361 -24.35 31.83 -1.46
CA PHE A 361 -25.30 32.95 -1.34
C PHE A 361 -26.71 32.41 -1.22
#